data_6188d732cefc225ab8ed0953f8396fa2
#
_entry.id   6188d732cefc225ab8ed0953f8396fa2
#
_cell.length_a   1.000
_cell.length_b   1.000
_cell.length_c   1.000
_cell.angle_alpha   90.00
_cell.angle_beta   90.00
_cell.angle_gamma   90.00
#
_symmetry.space_group_name_H-M   'P 1'
#
loop_
_entity.id
_entity.type
_entity.pdbx_description
1 polymer ?
#
loop_
_entity_poly.entity_id
_entity_poly.type
_entity_poly.pdbx_seq_one_letter_code
_entity_poly.pdbx_strand_id
1 'polypeptide(L)'
;MVRALLLSALTLAPASGSPADEAAPQKPAVPAPEAPRQGLEALLAQVDQAYARRDEAGAMDEMRARLDEAEKLAPNDYEVLWRQARHFFWLSDDPSLPNDQKSKLGKKGWDYGERAIAADPSRVEGWHYAAAGMGNYSLGIGIFRALGEGIEGKFKDHLSHAEKIAPGFENGGIQTAWGRFWYKLPWPKYDPKKSEKALLAAIGMNPDNVRAHVYLADLYRSEHRSKDAQAELARAAEGEPGRYDAPEERRWQAVARQELAKP
;
A
#
# COMPACT_ATOMS: atom_id res chain seq x y z
N MET A 1 -72.89 -32.07 -13.70
CA MET A 1 -73.84 -31.85 -12.57
C MET A 1 -73.12 -31.02 -11.49
N VAL A 2 -73.79 -29.86 -11.21
CA VAL A 2 -73.84 -29.13 -9.92
C VAL A 2 -72.52 -28.54 -9.38
N ARG A 3 -72.30 -27.30 -9.64
CA ARG A 3 -72.32 -26.04 -8.85
C ARG A 3 -72.18 -26.19 -7.33
N ALA A 4 -71.15 -25.50 -6.77
CA ALA A 4 -71.32 -24.69 -5.57
C ALA A 4 -70.25 -23.60 -5.53
N LEU A 5 -70.70 -22.34 -5.61
CA LEU A 5 -69.98 -21.12 -5.24
C LEU A 5 -69.93 -21.01 -3.68
N LEU A 6 -68.83 -20.59 -3.15
CA LEU A 6 -68.80 -19.92 -1.85
C LEU A 6 -67.83 -18.75 -1.89
N LEU A 7 -68.41 -17.56 -1.79
CA LEU A 7 -67.75 -16.31 -1.45
C LEU A 7 -67.17 -16.39 -0.04
N SER A 8 -65.95 -15.88 0.12
CA SER A 8 -65.50 -15.48 1.45
C SER A 8 -64.63 -14.23 1.35
N ALA A 9 -64.93 -13.32 2.20
CA ALA A 9 -64.64 -11.93 2.27
C ALA A 9 -63.14 -11.56 2.31
N LEU A 10 -62.85 -10.49 1.59
CA LEU A 10 -61.62 -9.74 1.65
C LEU A 10 -61.58 -8.94 2.96
N THR A 11 -60.68 -9.23 3.89
CA THR A 11 -60.31 -8.34 4.99
C THR A 11 -59.02 -7.64 4.64
N LEU A 12 -59.11 -6.35 4.34
CA LEU A 12 -57.98 -5.43 4.26
C LEU A 12 -57.37 -5.23 5.67
N ALA A 13 -56.13 -5.63 5.86
CA ALA A 13 -55.31 -5.16 6.96
C ALA A 13 -54.56 -3.89 6.56
N PRO A 14 -54.44 -2.87 7.43
CA PRO A 14 -53.72 -1.64 7.10
C PRO A 14 -52.20 -1.91 7.12
N ALA A 15 -51.54 -1.50 6.02
CA ALA A 15 -50.10 -1.44 5.93
C ALA A 15 -49.56 -0.33 6.86
N SER A 16 -48.92 -0.71 7.95
CA SER A 16 -48.08 0.21 8.74
C SER A 16 -46.76 0.42 8.00
N GLY A 17 -46.69 1.47 7.20
CA GLY A 17 -45.45 1.98 6.66
C GLY A 17 -44.62 2.58 7.78
N SER A 18 -43.47 1.99 8.09
CA SER A 18 -42.40 2.68 8.81
C SER A 18 -41.90 3.84 7.94
N PRO A 19 -41.73 5.04 8.50
CA PRO A 19 -41.09 6.12 7.76
C PRO A 19 -39.64 5.73 7.49
N ALA A 20 -39.27 5.81 6.20
CA ALA A 20 -37.87 5.76 5.79
C ALA A 20 -37.10 6.84 6.56
N ASP A 21 -36.02 6.42 7.19
CA ASP A 21 -35.05 7.30 7.83
C ASP A 21 -34.43 8.16 6.73
N GLU A 22 -34.97 9.37 6.55
CA GLU A 22 -34.46 10.37 5.63
C GLU A 22 -33.15 10.86 6.23
N ALA A 23 -32.03 10.35 5.70
CA ALA A 23 -30.70 10.79 6.08
C ALA A 23 -30.61 12.30 5.93
N ALA A 24 -30.50 13.01 7.05
CA ALA A 24 -30.34 14.45 7.07
C ALA A 24 -29.17 14.86 6.16
N PRO A 25 -29.31 15.92 5.34
CA PRO A 25 -28.25 16.38 4.46
C PRO A 25 -27.02 16.72 5.31
N GLN A 26 -25.90 16.03 5.05
CA GLN A 26 -24.63 16.32 5.66
C GLN A 26 -24.26 17.75 5.27
N LYS A 27 -24.17 18.61 6.28
CA LYS A 27 -23.73 20.00 6.13
C LYS A 27 -22.35 19.99 5.48
N PRO A 28 -22.12 20.72 4.36
CA PRO A 28 -20.80 20.77 3.73
C PRO A 28 -19.77 21.20 4.77
N ALA A 29 -18.66 20.48 4.83
CA ALA A 29 -17.55 20.79 5.74
C ALA A 29 -17.11 22.24 5.47
N VAL A 30 -17.15 23.07 6.52
CA VAL A 30 -16.64 24.45 6.44
C VAL A 30 -15.14 24.36 6.17
N PRO A 31 -14.61 24.97 5.10
CA PRO A 31 -13.17 24.97 4.85
C PRO A 31 -12.44 25.58 6.06
N ALA A 32 -11.34 24.94 6.47
CA ALA A 32 -10.51 25.48 7.55
C ALA A 32 -10.03 26.90 7.23
N PRO A 33 -9.89 27.79 8.22
CA PRO A 33 -9.40 29.15 8.01
C PRO A 33 -8.03 29.14 7.30
N GLU A 34 -7.82 30.06 6.35
CA GLU A 34 -6.66 30.06 5.42
C GLU A 34 -5.28 30.04 6.08
N ALA A 35 -5.07 30.74 7.18
CA ALA A 35 -3.77 30.83 7.85
C ALA A 35 -3.28 29.49 8.47
N PRO A 36 -4.11 28.68 9.16
CA PRO A 36 -3.72 27.33 9.58
C PRO A 36 -3.41 26.41 8.41
N ARG A 37 -4.13 26.55 7.28
CA ARG A 37 -3.90 25.75 6.09
C ARG A 37 -2.56 26.05 5.42
N GLN A 38 -2.17 27.32 5.29
CA GLN A 38 -0.85 27.71 4.79
C GLN A 38 0.29 27.17 5.66
N GLY A 39 0.14 27.19 6.99
CA GLY A 39 1.10 26.60 7.91
C GLY A 39 1.25 25.09 7.72
N LEU A 40 0.14 24.37 7.51
CA LEU A 40 0.14 22.94 7.22
C LEU A 40 0.84 22.64 5.88
N GLU A 41 0.51 23.37 4.82
CA GLU A 41 1.12 23.19 3.49
C GLU A 41 2.63 23.40 3.53
N ALA A 42 3.12 24.40 4.26
CA ALA A 42 4.55 24.64 4.45
C ALA A 42 5.24 23.47 5.19
N LEU A 43 4.62 22.88 6.22
CA LEU A 43 5.14 21.70 6.90
C LEU A 43 5.17 20.48 5.98
N LEU A 44 4.11 20.24 5.21
CA LEU A 44 4.04 19.13 4.29
C LEU A 44 5.08 19.22 3.16
N ALA A 45 5.36 20.44 2.69
CA ALA A 45 6.44 20.67 1.73
C ALA A 45 7.82 20.29 2.32
N GLN A 46 8.08 20.60 3.60
CA GLN A 46 9.31 20.19 4.30
C GLN A 46 9.35 18.66 4.49
N VAL A 47 8.22 18.01 4.80
CA VAL A 47 8.09 16.55 4.85
C VAL A 47 8.51 15.92 3.51
N ASP A 48 8.00 16.44 2.39
CA ASP A 48 8.31 15.90 1.07
C ASP A 48 9.78 16.16 0.66
N GLN A 49 10.36 17.32 1.04
CA GLN A 49 11.79 17.59 0.87
C GLN A 49 12.67 16.62 1.67
N ALA A 50 12.33 16.35 2.92
CA ALA A 50 13.04 15.37 3.74
C ALA A 50 12.89 13.95 3.19
N TYR A 51 11.69 13.59 2.69
CA TYR A 51 11.46 12.30 2.05
C TYR A 51 12.30 12.09 0.79
N ALA A 52 12.49 13.12 -0.02
CA ALA A 52 13.29 13.04 -1.23
C ALA A 52 14.78 12.69 -0.98
N ARG A 53 15.26 12.90 0.25
CA ARG A 53 16.63 12.59 0.68
C ARG A 53 16.66 11.65 1.91
N ARG A 54 15.65 10.79 2.01
CA ARG A 54 15.40 9.92 3.18
C ARG A 54 16.46 8.86 3.49
N ASP A 55 17.40 8.65 2.61
CA ASP A 55 18.59 7.82 2.81
C ASP A 55 19.81 8.61 3.34
N GLU A 56 19.70 9.94 3.45
CA GLU A 56 20.71 10.78 4.10
C GLU A 56 20.53 10.79 5.62
N ALA A 57 21.64 10.95 6.34
CA ALA A 57 21.62 11.01 7.79
C ALA A 57 20.76 12.18 8.31
N GLY A 58 19.86 11.90 9.25
CA GLY A 58 18.98 12.89 9.88
C GLY A 58 17.72 13.25 9.08
N ALA A 59 17.63 12.93 7.79
CA ALA A 59 16.46 13.28 6.97
C ALA A 59 15.16 12.63 7.50
N MET A 60 15.23 11.39 7.97
CA MET A 60 14.07 10.70 8.53
C MET A 60 13.63 11.27 9.89
N ASP A 61 14.56 11.75 10.70
CA ASP A 61 14.25 12.43 11.97
C ASP A 61 13.61 13.79 11.71
N GLU A 62 14.13 14.54 10.73
CA GLU A 62 13.54 15.80 10.28
C GLU A 62 12.12 15.57 9.76
N MET A 63 11.92 14.60 8.84
CA MET A 63 10.62 14.24 8.31
C MET A 63 9.63 13.92 9.44
N ARG A 64 10.06 13.10 10.42
CA ARG A 64 9.24 12.74 11.56
C ARG A 64 8.81 13.95 12.38
N ALA A 65 9.76 14.84 12.72
CA ALA A 65 9.45 16.04 13.49
C ALA A 65 8.39 16.90 12.77
N ARG A 66 8.51 17.09 11.45
CA ARG A 66 7.54 17.86 10.66
C ARG A 66 6.18 17.16 10.57
N LEU A 67 6.15 15.83 10.44
CA LEU A 67 4.92 15.06 10.47
C LEU A 67 4.23 15.14 11.81
N ASP A 68 4.96 15.08 12.93
CA ASP A 68 4.41 15.21 14.28
C ASP A 68 3.82 16.63 14.51
N GLU A 69 4.42 17.68 13.94
CA GLU A 69 3.88 19.04 13.95
C GLU A 69 2.60 19.14 13.09
N ALA A 70 2.62 18.61 11.87
CA ALA A 70 1.48 18.60 10.97
C ALA A 70 0.28 17.82 11.55
N GLU A 71 0.53 16.66 12.18
CA GLU A 71 -0.52 15.87 12.81
C GLU A 71 -1.17 16.57 14.01
N LYS A 72 -0.41 17.38 14.77
CA LYS A 72 -0.99 18.22 15.83
C LYS A 72 -1.92 19.31 15.29
N LEU A 73 -1.59 19.87 14.13
CA LEU A 73 -2.41 20.90 13.48
C LEU A 73 -3.66 20.31 12.83
N ALA A 74 -3.53 19.15 12.18
CA ALA A 74 -4.59 18.55 11.39
C ALA A 74 -4.56 17.02 11.48
N PRO A 75 -4.99 16.41 12.61
CA PRO A 75 -4.80 14.98 12.90
C PRO A 75 -5.55 14.05 11.95
N ASN A 76 -6.59 14.52 11.27
CA ASN A 76 -7.39 13.73 10.33
C ASN A 76 -7.30 14.25 8.88
N ASP A 77 -6.35 15.12 8.60
CA ASP A 77 -6.14 15.61 7.25
C ASP A 77 -5.52 14.51 6.39
N TYR A 78 -6.09 14.28 5.20
CA TYR A 78 -5.63 13.24 4.27
C TYR A 78 -4.14 13.37 3.94
N GLU A 79 -3.68 14.62 3.70
CA GLU A 79 -2.29 14.91 3.30
C GLU A 79 -1.29 14.57 4.39
N VAL A 80 -1.68 14.69 5.65
CA VAL A 80 -0.88 14.26 6.81
C VAL A 80 -0.87 12.74 6.89
N LEU A 81 -2.05 12.12 6.83
CA LEU A 81 -2.23 10.70 7.11
C LEU A 81 -1.49 9.80 6.10
N TRP A 82 -1.61 10.07 4.79
CA TRP A 82 -0.91 9.24 3.81
C TRP A 82 0.62 9.44 3.85
N ARG A 83 1.11 10.64 4.22
CA ARG A 83 2.55 10.86 4.42
C ARG A 83 3.09 10.16 5.67
N GLN A 84 2.30 10.06 6.73
CA GLN A 84 2.61 9.19 7.88
C GLN A 84 2.68 7.72 7.45
N ALA A 85 1.72 7.23 6.65
CA ALA A 85 1.73 5.86 6.14
C ALA A 85 3.00 5.59 5.30
N ARG A 86 3.37 6.51 4.39
CA ARG A 86 4.59 6.47 3.57
C ARG A 86 5.87 6.47 4.41
N HIS A 87 5.91 7.30 5.47
CA HIS A 87 7.03 7.34 6.41
C HIS A 87 7.25 5.97 7.07
N PHE A 88 6.21 5.39 7.64
CA PHE A 88 6.30 4.08 8.29
C PHE A 88 6.54 2.94 7.30
N PHE A 89 6.03 3.04 6.06
CA PHE A 89 6.39 2.11 4.99
C PHE A 89 7.90 2.12 4.76
N TRP A 90 8.51 3.28 4.54
CA TRP A 90 9.95 3.39 4.30
C TRP A 90 10.79 2.80 5.44
N LEU A 91 10.41 3.07 6.69
CA LEU A 91 11.10 2.53 7.86
C LEU A 91 10.94 1.01 7.96
N SER A 92 9.74 0.49 7.74
CA SER A 92 9.45 -0.96 7.85
C SER A 92 10.00 -1.77 6.69
N ASP A 93 10.32 -1.13 5.56
CA ASP A 93 10.78 -1.77 4.34
C ASP A 93 12.30 -2.02 4.31
N ASP A 94 13.04 -1.58 5.31
CA ASP A 94 14.47 -1.83 5.42
C ASP A 94 14.73 -3.35 5.48
N PRO A 95 15.52 -3.91 4.51
CA PRO A 95 15.82 -5.33 4.46
C PRO A 95 16.58 -5.85 5.70
N SER A 96 17.33 -4.99 6.37
CA SER A 96 18.12 -5.33 7.56
C SER A 96 17.31 -5.32 8.86
N LEU A 97 16.07 -4.80 8.82
CA LEU A 97 15.26 -4.59 10.01
C LEU A 97 14.80 -5.92 10.63
N PRO A 98 14.96 -6.11 11.96
CA PRO A 98 14.44 -7.28 12.68
C PRO A 98 12.91 -7.42 12.51
N ASN A 99 12.44 -8.66 12.44
CA ASN A 99 11.03 -8.96 12.15
C ASN A 99 10.03 -8.32 13.13
N ASP A 100 10.38 -8.24 14.43
CA ASP A 100 9.52 -7.61 15.44
C ASP A 100 9.41 -6.09 15.22
N GLN A 101 10.48 -5.43 14.81
CA GLN A 101 10.46 -4.00 14.45
C GLN A 101 9.74 -3.79 13.14
N LYS A 102 10.00 -4.64 12.13
CA LYS A 102 9.30 -4.62 10.85
C LYS A 102 7.79 -4.71 11.04
N SER A 103 7.31 -5.63 11.86
CA SER A 103 5.88 -5.79 12.13
C SER A 103 5.29 -4.57 12.84
N LYS A 104 5.96 -4.02 13.85
CA LYS A 104 5.49 -2.83 14.58
C LYS A 104 5.37 -1.60 13.67
N LEU A 105 6.39 -1.35 12.85
CA LEU A 105 6.40 -0.21 11.92
C LEU A 105 5.42 -0.44 10.77
N GLY A 106 5.38 -1.65 10.19
CA GLY A 106 4.40 -2.01 9.16
C GLY A 106 2.96 -1.83 9.63
N LYS A 107 2.65 -2.23 10.89
CA LYS A 107 1.33 -2.01 11.48
C LYS A 107 0.97 -0.53 11.59
N LYS A 108 1.93 0.32 11.99
CA LYS A 108 1.70 1.78 12.04
C LYS A 108 1.41 2.35 10.66
N GLY A 109 2.20 1.96 9.64
CA GLY A 109 1.97 2.38 8.26
C GLY A 109 0.59 1.95 7.76
N TRP A 110 0.19 0.72 8.04
CA TRP A 110 -1.15 0.23 7.75
C TRP A 110 -2.24 1.07 8.43
N ASP A 111 -2.14 1.32 9.75
CA ASP A 111 -3.15 2.08 10.49
C ASP A 111 -3.31 3.51 9.98
N TYR A 112 -2.22 4.20 9.66
CA TYR A 112 -2.27 5.51 9.03
C TYR A 112 -2.88 5.47 7.62
N GLY A 113 -2.56 4.44 6.83
CA GLY A 113 -3.16 4.22 5.52
C GLY A 113 -4.67 4.02 5.60
N GLU A 114 -5.18 3.24 6.55
CA GLU A 114 -6.63 3.07 6.79
C GLU A 114 -7.31 4.40 7.18
N ARG A 115 -6.65 5.20 8.02
CA ARG A 115 -7.16 6.54 8.36
C ARG A 115 -7.19 7.45 7.14
N ALA A 116 -6.18 7.36 6.26
CA ALA A 116 -6.16 8.13 5.01
C ALA A 116 -7.30 7.70 4.08
N ILE A 117 -7.54 6.40 3.91
CA ILE A 117 -8.69 5.87 3.14
C ILE A 117 -10.01 6.40 3.71
N ALA A 118 -10.17 6.39 5.03
CA ALA A 118 -11.38 6.90 5.68
C ALA A 118 -11.56 8.42 5.48
N ALA A 119 -10.48 9.18 5.36
CA ALA A 119 -10.52 10.62 5.10
C ALA A 119 -10.85 10.94 3.63
N ASP A 120 -10.27 10.21 2.68
CA ASP A 120 -10.56 10.35 1.24
C ASP A 120 -10.30 9.03 0.49
N PRO A 121 -11.34 8.21 0.28
CA PRO A 121 -11.22 6.92 -0.42
C PRO A 121 -11.02 7.05 -1.94
N SER A 122 -11.15 8.25 -2.51
CA SER A 122 -10.99 8.47 -3.95
C SER A 122 -9.52 8.58 -4.39
N ARG A 123 -8.60 8.67 -3.46
CA ARG A 123 -7.17 8.90 -3.69
C ARG A 123 -6.35 7.62 -3.48
N VAL A 124 -5.32 7.46 -4.30
CA VAL A 124 -4.54 6.21 -4.40
C VAL A 124 -3.59 5.99 -3.23
N GLU A 125 -3.02 7.07 -2.67
CA GLU A 125 -1.93 7.01 -1.68
C GLU A 125 -2.34 6.21 -0.44
N GLY A 126 -3.56 6.47 0.09
CA GLY A 126 -4.08 5.75 1.25
C GLY A 126 -4.15 4.25 1.02
N TRP A 127 -4.72 3.82 -0.09
CA TRP A 127 -4.85 2.41 -0.46
C TRP A 127 -3.49 1.74 -0.68
N HIS A 128 -2.60 2.40 -1.42
CA HIS A 128 -1.27 1.86 -1.71
C HIS A 128 -0.44 1.68 -0.43
N TYR A 129 -0.32 2.73 0.40
CA TYR A 129 0.53 2.66 1.59
C TYR A 129 -0.09 1.83 2.71
N ALA A 130 -1.43 1.69 2.79
CA ALA A 130 -2.06 0.70 3.65
C ALA A 130 -1.67 -0.72 3.25
N ALA A 131 -1.77 -1.07 1.96
CA ALA A 131 -1.35 -2.37 1.45
C ALA A 131 0.15 -2.63 1.70
N ALA A 132 1.00 -1.65 1.45
CA ALA A 132 2.45 -1.75 1.69
C ALA A 132 2.77 -2.00 3.18
N GLY A 133 2.08 -1.27 4.09
CA GLY A 133 2.17 -1.50 5.53
C GLY A 133 1.71 -2.90 5.95
N MET A 134 0.58 -3.39 5.39
CA MET A 134 0.10 -4.77 5.59
C MET A 134 1.12 -5.81 5.12
N GLY A 135 1.77 -5.56 3.98
CA GLY A 135 2.82 -6.44 3.45
C GLY A 135 3.98 -6.57 4.43
N ASN A 136 4.52 -5.45 4.90
CA ASN A 136 5.63 -5.44 5.86
C ASN A 136 5.23 -6.00 7.23
N TYR A 137 4.01 -5.70 7.71
CA TYR A 137 3.48 -6.35 8.91
C TYR A 137 3.44 -7.86 8.75
N SER A 138 2.90 -8.36 7.63
CA SER A 138 2.77 -9.79 7.34
C SER A 138 4.13 -10.48 7.26
N LEU A 139 5.13 -9.85 6.67
CA LEU A 139 6.50 -10.37 6.65
C LEU A 139 7.09 -10.44 8.06
N GLY A 140 6.84 -9.43 8.89
CA GLY A 140 7.36 -9.36 10.25
C GLY A 140 6.73 -10.36 11.22
N ILE A 141 5.41 -10.62 11.14
CA ILE A 141 4.74 -11.63 11.98
C ILE A 141 4.81 -13.06 11.42
N GLY A 142 5.24 -13.20 10.17
CA GLY A 142 5.25 -14.45 9.42
C GLY A 142 3.95 -14.69 8.62
N ILE A 143 4.11 -15.17 7.37
CA ILE A 143 3.03 -15.29 6.39
C ILE A 143 1.89 -16.20 6.86
N PHE A 144 2.18 -17.31 7.53
CA PHE A 144 1.15 -18.22 8.03
C PHE A 144 0.23 -17.55 9.08
N ARG A 145 0.84 -16.75 9.97
CA ARG A 145 0.08 -15.99 10.96
C ARG A 145 -0.78 -14.91 10.29
N ALA A 146 -0.20 -14.19 9.34
CA ALA A 146 -0.92 -13.17 8.57
C ALA A 146 -2.14 -13.74 7.83
N LEU A 147 -2.02 -14.93 7.25
CA LEU A 147 -3.14 -15.67 6.64
C LEU A 147 -4.21 -16.01 7.66
N GLY A 148 -3.82 -16.46 8.85
CA GLY A 148 -4.75 -16.75 9.98
C GLY A 148 -5.49 -15.49 10.47
N GLU A 149 -4.89 -14.32 10.40
CA GLU A 149 -5.49 -13.02 10.71
C GLU A 149 -6.35 -12.45 9.54
N GLY A 150 -6.48 -13.17 8.42
CA GLY A 150 -7.31 -12.77 7.27
C GLY A 150 -6.76 -11.60 6.44
N ILE A 151 -5.48 -11.27 6.59
CA ILE A 151 -4.83 -10.11 5.94
C ILE A 151 -4.80 -10.25 4.41
N GLU A 152 -4.75 -11.48 3.89
CA GLU A 152 -4.74 -11.75 2.43
C GLU A 152 -5.89 -11.04 1.70
N GLY A 153 -7.10 -11.17 2.23
CA GLY A 153 -8.29 -10.55 1.63
C GLY A 153 -8.21 -9.03 1.61
N LYS A 154 -7.83 -8.44 2.74
CA LYS A 154 -7.66 -6.99 2.88
C LYS A 154 -6.57 -6.46 1.96
N PHE A 155 -5.41 -7.11 1.93
CA PHE A 155 -4.30 -6.73 1.05
C PHE A 155 -4.72 -6.68 -0.41
N LYS A 156 -5.40 -7.75 -0.89
CA LYS A 156 -5.90 -7.81 -2.28
C LYS A 156 -6.92 -6.73 -2.57
N ASP A 157 -7.84 -6.47 -1.64
CA ASP A 157 -8.83 -5.42 -1.78
C ASP A 157 -8.18 -4.04 -1.91
N HIS A 158 -7.28 -3.69 -1.00
CA HIS A 158 -6.58 -2.41 -1.00
C HIS A 158 -5.75 -2.19 -2.27
N LEU A 159 -4.98 -3.21 -2.66
CA LEU A 159 -4.14 -3.10 -3.84
C LEU A 159 -4.97 -3.03 -5.13
N SER A 160 -6.12 -3.73 -5.19
CA SER A 160 -7.07 -3.62 -6.30
C SER A 160 -7.73 -2.25 -6.39
N HIS A 161 -8.03 -1.58 -5.26
CA HIS A 161 -8.52 -0.22 -5.25
C HIS A 161 -7.45 0.76 -5.75
N ALA A 162 -6.22 0.65 -5.24
CA ALA A 162 -5.10 1.46 -5.72
C ALA A 162 -4.89 1.32 -7.24
N GLU A 163 -4.91 0.08 -7.76
CA GLU A 163 -4.74 -0.21 -9.18
C GLU A 163 -5.86 0.39 -10.05
N LYS A 164 -7.11 0.37 -9.58
CA LYS A 164 -8.25 0.99 -10.29
C LYS A 164 -8.14 2.52 -10.34
N ILE A 165 -7.66 3.14 -9.25
CA ILE A 165 -7.54 4.61 -9.17
C ILE A 165 -6.37 5.10 -10.01
N ALA A 166 -5.19 4.51 -9.87
CA ALA A 166 -3.97 4.93 -10.55
C ALA A 166 -3.04 3.74 -10.82
N PRO A 167 -3.23 2.97 -11.92
CA PRO A 167 -2.47 1.76 -12.21
C PRO A 167 -0.95 1.98 -12.33
N GLY A 168 -0.51 3.19 -12.69
CA GLY A 168 0.91 3.56 -12.80
C GLY A 168 1.51 4.21 -11.54
N PHE A 169 0.77 4.23 -10.42
CA PHE A 169 1.26 4.85 -9.19
C PHE A 169 2.62 4.29 -8.75
N GLU A 170 3.51 5.17 -8.26
CA GLU A 170 4.88 4.82 -7.86
C GLU A 170 5.66 4.06 -8.97
N ASN A 171 5.47 4.48 -10.22
CA ASN A 171 6.21 3.94 -11.38
C ASN A 171 6.23 2.41 -11.45
N GLY A 172 5.07 1.78 -11.27
CA GLY A 172 4.91 0.34 -11.23
C GLY A 172 4.96 -0.26 -9.83
N GLY A 173 4.88 0.55 -8.79
CA GLY A 173 4.90 0.11 -7.39
C GLY A 173 3.76 -0.85 -7.05
N ILE A 174 2.56 -0.63 -7.61
CA ILE A 174 1.40 -1.52 -7.42
C ILE A 174 1.67 -2.90 -8.01
N GLN A 175 2.21 -2.99 -9.23
CA GLN A 175 2.55 -4.26 -9.88
C GLN A 175 3.70 -4.97 -9.16
N THR A 176 4.68 -4.21 -8.65
CA THR A 176 5.76 -4.74 -7.82
C THR A 176 5.20 -5.39 -6.54
N ALA A 177 4.23 -4.73 -5.89
CA ALA A 177 3.55 -5.27 -4.71
C ALA A 177 2.73 -6.54 -5.04
N TRP A 178 2.00 -6.57 -6.15
CA TRP A 178 1.32 -7.78 -6.63
C TRP A 178 2.28 -8.93 -6.90
N GLY A 179 3.42 -8.65 -7.54
CA GLY A 179 4.43 -9.66 -7.79
C GLY A 179 4.97 -10.26 -6.50
N ARG A 180 5.36 -9.41 -5.56
CA ARG A 180 5.85 -9.87 -4.24
C ARG A 180 4.79 -10.64 -3.47
N PHE A 181 3.53 -10.23 -3.53
CA PHE A 181 2.41 -10.91 -2.89
C PHE A 181 2.27 -12.35 -3.37
N TRP A 182 2.15 -12.58 -4.69
CA TRP A 182 1.99 -13.93 -5.25
C TRP A 182 3.18 -14.84 -4.97
N TYR A 183 4.38 -14.28 -4.92
CA TYR A 183 5.60 -14.99 -4.54
C TYR A 183 5.65 -15.40 -3.08
N LYS A 184 5.15 -14.56 -2.16
CA LYS A 184 5.25 -14.80 -0.71
C LYS A 184 4.16 -15.70 -0.15
N LEU A 185 3.10 -15.97 -0.89
CA LEU A 185 2.06 -16.90 -0.43
C LEU A 185 2.62 -18.33 -0.36
N PRO A 186 2.25 -19.11 0.67
CA PRO A 186 2.62 -20.53 0.73
C PRO A 186 1.77 -21.37 -0.23
N TRP A 187 2.27 -22.56 -0.58
CA TRP A 187 1.46 -23.55 -1.27
C TRP A 187 0.16 -23.85 -0.51
N PRO A 188 -1.03 -24.03 -1.15
CA PRO A 188 -1.27 -24.04 -2.61
C PRO A 188 -1.56 -22.67 -3.24
N LYS A 189 -1.42 -21.57 -2.51
CA LYS A 189 -1.71 -20.22 -3.00
C LYS A 189 -0.53 -19.54 -3.72
N TYR A 190 0.68 -20.06 -3.57
CA TYR A 190 1.87 -19.63 -4.31
C TYR A 190 1.59 -19.69 -5.82
N ASP A 191 1.83 -18.59 -6.53
CA ASP A 191 1.57 -18.51 -7.96
C ASP A 191 2.73 -17.79 -8.67
N PRO A 192 3.76 -18.54 -9.09
CA PRO A 192 4.93 -17.96 -9.74
C PRO A 192 4.60 -17.28 -11.07
N LYS A 193 3.59 -17.77 -11.81
CA LYS A 193 3.19 -17.18 -13.09
C LYS A 193 2.55 -15.80 -12.89
N LYS A 194 1.69 -15.64 -11.88
CA LYS A 194 1.13 -14.31 -11.55
C LYS A 194 2.20 -13.38 -11.01
N SER A 195 3.13 -13.90 -10.20
CA SER A 195 4.26 -13.13 -9.68
C SER A 195 5.12 -12.60 -10.85
N GLU A 196 5.56 -13.47 -11.75
CA GLU A 196 6.38 -13.08 -12.91
C GLU A 196 5.65 -12.05 -13.79
N LYS A 197 4.38 -12.32 -14.14
CA LYS A 197 3.57 -11.41 -14.94
C LYS A 197 3.49 -10.00 -14.33
N ALA A 198 3.25 -9.91 -13.02
CA ALA A 198 3.14 -8.63 -12.34
C ALA A 198 4.49 -7.89 -12.28
N LEU A 199 5.59 -8.58 -11.97
CA LEU A 199 6.92 -7.98 -11.94
C LEU A 199 7.38 -7.51 -13.31
N LEU A 200 7.12 -8.28 -14.36
CA LEU A 200 7.41 -7.87 -15.74
C LEU A 200 6.54 -6.67 -16.16
N ALA A 201 5.30 -6.58 -15.70
CA ALA A 201 4.47 -5.41 -15.93
C ALA A 201 5.02 -4.17 -15.22
N ALA A 202 5.53 -4.30 -13.99
CA ALA A 202 6.21 -3.21 -13.28
C ALA A 202 7.44 -2.72 -14.04
N ILE A 203 8.28 -3.65 -14.51
CA ILE A 203 9.47 -3.35 -15.32
C ILE A 203 9.08 -2.71 -16.67
N GLY A 204 7.97 -3.15 -17.27
CA GLY A 204 7.43 -2.54 -18.50
C GLY A 204 6.99 -1.09 -18.32
N MET A 205 6.48 -0.72 -17.12
CA MET A 205 6.14 0.66 -16.77
C MET A 205 7.36 1.50 -16.43
N ASN A 206 8.32 0.90 -15.74
CA ASN A 206 9.58 1.53 -15.35
C ASN A 206 10.72 0.51 -15.52
N PRO A 207 11.49 0.58 -16.63
CA PRO A 207 12.62 -0.33 -16.85
C PRO A 207 13.73 -0.21 -15.79
N ASP A 208 13.77 0.89 -15.05
CA ASP A 208 14.73 1.13 -13.96
C ASP A 208 14.12 0.81 -12.57
N ASN A 209 13.02 0.04 -12.51
CA ASN A 209 12.43 -0.40 -11.24
C ASN A 209 13.32 -1.45 -10.57
N VAL A 210 14.33 -0.98 -9.84
CA VAL A 210 15.36 -1.81 -9.19
C VAL A 210 14.74 -2.86 -8.27
N ARG A 211 13.72 -2.49 -7.50
CA ARG A 211 12.99 -3.42 -6.61
C ARG A 211 12.33 -4.55 -7.39
N ALA A 212 11.67 -4.24 -8.50
CA ALA A 212 11.01 -5.25 -9.32
C ALA A 212 12.01 -6.26 -9.90
N HIS A 213 13.17 -5.80 -10.36
CA HIS A 213 14.27 -6.67 -10.82
C HIS A 213 14.77 -7.59 -9.69
N VAL A 214 14.99 -7.07 -8.49
CA VAL A 214 15.41 -7.90 -7.33
C VAL A 214 14.34 -8.94 -6.98
N TYR A 215 13.05 -8.57 -6.98
CA TYR A 215 11.98 -9.51 -6.69
C TYR A 215 11.79 -10.57 -7.79
N LEU A 216 12.02 -10.19 -9.04
CA LEU A 216 12.01 -11.13 -10.17
C LEU A 216 13.18 -12.12 -10.08
N ALA A 217 14.35 -11.64 -9.65
CA ALA A 217 15.49 -12.52 -9.38
C ALA A 217 15.22 -13.52 -8.24
N ASP A 218 14.58 -13.07 -7.14
CA ASP A 218 14.14 -13.96 -6.05
C ASP A 218 13.23 -15.07 -6.59
N LEU A 219 12.25 -14.70 -7.43
CA LEU A 219 11.32 -15.63 -8.06
C LEU A 219 12.08 -16.62 -8.94
N TYR A 220 12.93 -16.14 -9.86
CA TYR A 220 13.67 -17.00 -10.78
C TYR A 220 14.60 -17.97 -10.03
N ARG A 221 15.21 -17.54 -8.95
CA ARG A 221 16.02 -18.40 -8.09
C ARG A 221 15.19 -19.53 -7.47
N SER A 222 13.98 -19.23 -6.99
CA SER A 222 13.07 -20.23 -6.42
C SER A 222 12.55 -21.24 -7.46
N GLU A 223 12.49 -20.83 -8.73
CA GLU A 223 12.10 -21.66 -9.87
C GLU A 223 13.32 -22.34 -10.55
N HIS A 224 14.50 -22.36 -9.90
CA HIS A 224 15.76 -22.94 -10.43
C HIS A 224 16.27 -22.29 -11.73
N ARG A 225 15.86 -21.06 -12.02
CA ARG A 225 16.29 -20.25 -13.18
C ARG A 225 17.45 -19.33 -12.79
N SER A 226 18.56 -19.91 -12.36
CA SER A 226 19.69 -19.16 -11.78
C SER A 226 20.32 -18.14 -12.75
N LYS A 227 20.39 -18.46 -14.06
CA LYS A 227 20.95 -17.53 -15.05
C LYS A 227 20.06 -16.30 -15.23
N ASP A 228 18.74 -16.49 -15.25
CA ASP A 228 17.78 -15.39 -15.35
C ASP A 228 17.82 -14.53 -14.07
N ALA A 229 17.92 -15.15 -12.90
CA ALA A 229 18.08 -14.46 -11.64
C ALA A 229 19.33 -13.58 -11.60
N GLN A 230 20.48 -14.09 -12.05
CA GLN A 230 21.72 -13.32 -12.15
C GLN A 230 21.59 -12.14 -13.10
N ALA A 231 20.94 -12.33 -14.25
CA ALA A 231 20.72 -11.25 -15.22
C ALA A 231 19.86 -10.12 -14.64
N GLU A 232 18.79 -10.45 -13.90
CA GLU A 232 17.95 -9.44 -13.25
C GLU A 232 18.69 -8.71 -12.13
N LEU A 233 19.48 -9.41 -11.32
CA LEU A 233 20.32 -8.77 -10.30
C LEU A 233 21.41 -7.86 -10.89
N ALA A 234 22.02 -8.23 -12.02
CA ALA A 234 22.99 -7.39 -12.71
C ALA A 234 22.32 -6.09 -13.19
N ARG A 235 21.15 -6.17 -13.83
CA ARG A 235 20.38 -5.00 -14.23
C ARG A 235 20.04 -4.10 -13.04
N ALA A 236 19.61 -4.70 -11.92
CA ALA A 236 19.31 -3.98 -10.69
C ALA A 236 20.54 -3.26 -10.11
N ALA A 237 21.74 -3.84 -10.24
CA ALA A 237 22.97 -3.32 -9.64
C ALA A 237 23.65 -2.21 -10.45
N GLU A 238 23.43 -2.17 -11.78
CA GLU A 238 24.21 -1.36 -12.74
C GLU A 238 23.61 0.04 -13.00
N GLY A 239 22.31 0.26 -12.75
CA GLY A 239 21.63 1.52 -13.06
C GLY A 239 22.19 2.71 -12.27
N GLU A 240 22.13 3.91 -12.84
CA GLU A 240 22.41 5.14 -12.10
C GLU A 240 21.15 5.60 -11.35
N PRO A 241 21.22 5.74 -10.00
CA PRO A 241 20.06 6.20 -9.23
C PRO A 241 19.71 7.66 -9.52
N GLY A 242 18.41 7.96 -9.52
CA GLY A 242 17.94 9.33 -9.58
C GLY A 242 16.90 9.65 -10.65
N ARG A 243 16.57 8.66 -11.48
CA ARG A 243 15.59 8.89 -12.54
C ARG A 243 14.16 9.00 -12.01
N TYR A 244 13.83 8.21 -11.02
CA TYR A 244 12.48 8.14 -10.42
C TYR A 244 12.52 8.37 -8.91
N ASP A 245 13.28 7.57 -8.17
CA ASP A 245 13.37 7.61 -6.72
C ASP A 245 14.76 7.17 -6.24
N ALA A 246 15.69 8.11 -6.24
CA ALA A 246 17.08 7.84 -5.91
C ALA A 246 17.32 7.12 -4.56
N PRO A 247 16.67 7.47 -3.45
CA PRO A 247 16.83 6.75 -2.19
C PRO A 247 16.39 5.29 -2.26
N GLU A 248 15.27 5.01 -2.94
CA GLU A 248 14.78 3.65 -3.11
C GLU A 248 15.71 2.84 -4.04
N GLU A 249 16.09 3.43 -5.16
CA GLU A 249 16.99 2.81 -6.13
C GLU A 249 18.31 2.45 -5.46
N ARG A 250 18.94 3.36 -4.71
CA ARG A 250 20.18 3.08 -3.95
C ARG A 250 20.04 1.95 -2.94
N ARG A 251 18.91 1.92 -2.19
CA ARG A 251 18.63 0.85 -1.23
C ARG A 251 18.58 -0.51 -1.91
N TRP A 252 17.81 -0.63 -2.99
CA TRP A 252 17.62 -1.91 -3.69
C TRP A 252 18.81 -2.31 -4.54
N GLN A 253 19.60 -1.36 -5.04
CA GLN A 253 20.90 -1.64 -5.67
C GLN A 253 21.89 -2.27 -4.67
N ALA A 254 21.91 -1.77 -3.43
CA ALA A 254 22.75 -2.37 -2.39
C ALA A 254 22.34 -3.83 -2.13
N VAL A 255 21.02 -4.12 -2.10
CA VAL A 255 20.51 -5.49 -1.99
C VAL A 255 20.95 -6.33 -3.20
N ALA A 256 20.80 -5.83 -4.42
CA ALA A 256 21.20 -6.56 -5.63
C ALA A 256 22.68 -6.91 -5.63
N ARG A 257 23.55 -5.96 -5.25
CA ARG A 257 25.01 -6.19 -5.16
C ARG A 257 25.35 -7.24 -4.08
N GLN A 258 24.66 -7.20 -2.92
CA GLN A 258 24.82 -8.24 -1.91
C GLN A 258 24.40 -9.62 -2.41
N GLU A 259 23.29 -9.71 -3.14
CA GLU A 259 22.81 -10.99 -3.70
C GLU A 259 23.71 -11.54 -4.79
N LEU A 260 24.33 -10.69 -5.61
CA LEU A 260 25.33 -11.08 -6.61
C LEU A 260 26.64 -11.58 -5.99
N ALA A 261 27.01 -11.08 -4.83
CA ALA A 261 28.24 -11.49 -4.13
C ALA A 261 28.11 -12.85 -3.40
N LYS A 262 26.90 -13.40 -3.32
CA LYS A 262 26.70 -14.74 -2.73
C LYS A 262 27.18 -15.83 -3.68
N PRO A 263 27.88 -16.86 -3.16
CA PRO A 263 28.40 -17.96 -3.97
C PRO A 263 27.29 -18.80 -4.61
#